data_46bfcbe8d0a1add4411979b8b120c59c
#
_entry.id   46bfcbe8d0a1add4411979b8b120c59c
#
_cell.length_a   1.000
_cell.length_b   1.000
_cell.length_c   1.000
_cell.angle_alpha   90.00
_cell.angle_beta   90.00
_cell.angle_gamma   90.00
#
_symmetry.space_group_name_H-M   'P 1'
#
loop_
_entity.id
_entity.type
_entity.pdbx_description
1 polymer ?
#
loop_
_entity_poly.entity_id
_entity_poly.type
_entity_poly.pdbx_seq_one_letter_code
_entity_poly.pdbx_strand_id
1 'polypeptide(L)'
;MKECLFDRLYKEYEEFKSSILKLSKSDIFNKCYEIDVMTNIYDILMDKADDLSDEEMVALLGRKHILYELYGLQLKKDDYNYPELENLVNEEIRIL
;
A
#
# COMPACT_ATOMS: atom_id res chain seq x y z
N MET A 1 5.81 -14.38 11.45
CA MET A 1 5.71 -13.87 10.08
C MET A 1 4.75 -12.69 9.96
N LYS A 2 3.58 -12.78 10.58
CA LYS A 2 2.60 -11.70 10.62
C LYS A 2 3.18 -10.39 11.20
N GLU A 3 3.96 -10.50 12.28
CA GLU A 3 4.62 -9.34 12.88
C GLU A 3 5.63 -8.70 11.94
N CYS A 4 6.35 -9.51 11.16
CA CYS A 4 7.29 -9.00 10.16
C CYS A 4 6.55 -8.22 9.07
N LEU A 5 5.38 -8.69 8.66
CA LEU A 5 4.57 -8.00 7.65
C LEU A 5 4.05 -6.68 8.20
N PHE A 6 3.52 -6.65 9.43
CA PHE A 6 3.07 -5.42 10.07
C PHE A 6 4.21 -4.40 10.18
N ASP A 7 5.38 -4.83 10.64
CA ASP A 7 6.54 -3.96 10.79
C ASP A 7 6.98 -3.40 9.44
N ARG A 8 6.96 -4.24 8.40
CA ARG A 8 7.35 -3.82 7.04
C ARG A 8 6.37 -2.78 6.48
N LEU A 9 5.07 -3.02 6.62
CA LEU A 9 4.04 -2.10 6.14
C LEU A 9 4.11 -0.77 6.88
N TYR A 10 4.25 -0.82 8.20
CA TYR A 10 4.38 0.37 9.02
C TYR A 10 5.61 1.18 8.62
N LYS A 11 6.73 0.52 8.44
CA LYS A 11 7.97 1.18 8.04
C LYS A 11 7.84 1.86 6.68
N GLU A 12 7.28 1.17 5.70
CA GLU A 12 7.08 1.74 4.36
C GLU A 12 6.16 2.96 4.42
N TYR A 13 5.07 2.87 5.18
CA TYR A 13 4.13 3.98 5.31
C TYR A 13 4.77 5.17 6.02
N GLU A 14 5.53 4.93 7.09
CA GLU A 14 6.22 6.01 7.82
C GLU A 14 7.30 6.68 6.97
N GLU A 15 8.01 5.93 6.16
CA GLU A 15 9.00 6.48 5.22
C GLU A 15 8.31 7.36 4.17
N PHE A 16 7.18 6.91 3.64
CA PHE A 16 6.37 7.69 2.72
C PHE A 16 5.89 8.98 3.37
N LYS A 17 5.29 8.88 4.54
CA LYS A 17 4.78 10.03 5.30
C LYS A 17 5.89 11.04 5.58
N SER A 18 7.06 10.58 6.02
CA SER A 18 8.22 11.43 6.25
C SER A 18 8.64 12.18 5.00
N SER A 19 8.66 11.51 3.86
CA SER A 19 9.04 12.14 2.58
C SER A 19 8.05 13.24 2.20
N ILE A 20 6.76 13.00 2.42
CA ILE A 20 5.70 13.99 2.13
C ILE A 20 5.84 15.21 3.05
N LEU A 21 6.09 14.99 4.34
CA LEU A 21 6.18 16.10 5.31
C LEU A 21 7.38 17.01 5.09
N LYS A 22 8.37 16.57 4.31
CA LYS A 22 9.52 17.40 3.93
C LYS A 22 9.25 18.33 2.76
N LEU A 23 8.13 18.16 2.08
CA LEU A 23 7.76 18.95 0.92
C LEU A 23 7.17 20.30 1.34
N SER A 24 7.15 21.26 0.40
CA SER A 24 6.43 22.51 0.61
C SER A 24 4.93 22.24 0.67
N LYS A 25 4.16 23.20 1.20
CA LYS A 25 2.70 23.08 1.28
C LYS A 25 2.07 22.88 -0.10
N SER A 26 2.60 23.58 -1.09
CA SER A 26 2.13 23.48 -2.47
C SER A 26 2.37 22.08 -3.03
N ASP A 27 3.57 21.53 -2.80
CA ASP A 27 3.92 20.19 -3.27
C ASP A 27 3.09 19.12 -2.56
N ILE A 28 2.82 19.29 -1.26
CA ILE A 28 1.95 18.36 -0.52
C ILE A 28 0.54 18.37 -1.14
N PHE A 29 0.01 19.55 -1.44
CA PHE A 29 -1.28 19.68 -2.08
C PHE A 29 -1.32 18.93 -3.42
N ASN A 30 -0.26 19.06 -4.22
CA ASN A 30 -0.15 18.39 -5.52
C ASN A 30 -0.01 16.87 -5.40
N LYS A 31 0.30 16.36 -4.20
CA LYS A 31 0.41 14.93 -3.92
C LYS A 31 -0.83 14.34 -3.25
N CYS A 32 -1.94 15.08 -3.21
CA CYS A 32 -3.15 14.61 -2.52
C CYS A 32 -3.64 13.24 -3.00
N TYR A 33 -3.60 13.00 -4.31
CA TYR A 33 -4.03 11.72 -4.88
C TYR A 33 -3.13 10.58 -4.39
N GLU A 34 -1.81 10.78 -4.45
CA GLU A 34 -0.85 9.78 -4.00
C GLU A 34 -1.02 9.48 -2.51
N ILE A 35 -1.20 10.54 -1.69
CA ILE A 35 -1.40 10.39 -0.25
C ILE A 35 -2.65 9.57 0.03
N ASP A 36 -3.75 9.89 -0.64
CA ASP A 36 -5.02 9.19 -0.45
C ASP A 36 -4.91 7.71 -0.82
N VAL A 37 -4.36 7.41 -2.01
CA VAL A 37 -4.21 6.03 -2.47
C VAL A 37 -3.26 5.24 -1.58
N MET A 38 -2.11 5.80 -1.24
CA MET A 38 -1.11 5.12 -0.39
C MET A 38 -1.68 4.81 0.99
N THR A 39 -2.41 5.77 1.58
CA THR A 39 -3.03 5.58 2.88
C THR A 39 -4.08 4.48 2.84
N ASN A 40 -4.90 4.45 1.80
CA ASN A 40 -5.92 3.42 1.65
C ASN A 40 -5.32 2.03 1.40
N ILE A 41 -4.26 1.93 0.61
CA ILE A 41 -3.55 0.66 0.40
C ILE A 41 -3.01 0.15 1.75
N TYR A 42 -2.39 1.01 2.52
CA TYR A 42 -1.87 0.67 3.84
C TYR A 42 -2.98 0.15 4.75
N ASP A 43 -4.10 0.87 4.83
CA ASP A 43 -5.23 0.49 5.67
C ASP A 43 -5.82 -0.87 5.25
N ILE A 44 -5.98 -1.10 3.94
CA ILE A 44 -6.49 -2.36 3.42
C ILE A 44 -5.57 -3.51 3.79
N LEU A 45 -4.27 -3.36 3.61
CA LEU A 45 -3.31 -4.41 3.93
C LEU A 45 -3.24 -4.69 5.42
N MET A 46 -3.31 -3.66 6.26
CA MET A 46 -3.31 -3.84 7.72
C MET A 46 -4.55 -4.59 8.18
N ASP A 47 -5.71 -4.29 7.60
CA ASP A 47 -6.95 -5.01 7.92
C ASP A 47 -6.91 -6.47 7.48
N LYS A 48 -6.30 -6.74 6.33
CA LYS A 48 -6.27 -8.09 5.76
C LYS A 48 -5.15 -8.96 6.31
N ALA A 49 -4.16 -8.36 6.95
CA ALA A 49 -2.96 -9.08 7.40
C ALA A 49 -3.29 -10.24 8.34
N ASP A 50 -4.34 -10.12 9.15
CA ASP A 50 -4.78 -11.19 10.07
C ASP A 50 -5.31 -12.41 9.33
N ASP A 51 -5.85 -12.22 8.12
CA ASP A 51 -6.51 -13.26 7.35
C ASP A 51 -5.62 -13.86 6.26
N LEU A 52 -4.40 -13.38 6.11
CA LEU A 52 -3.48 -13.88 5.09
C LEU A 52 -2.85 -15.20 5.50
N SER A 53 -2.68 -16.09 4.50
CA SER A 53 -1.92 -17.32 4.70
C SER A 53 -0.43 -17.01 4.79
N ASP A 54 0.36 -17.96 5.30
CA ASP A 54 1.81 -17.82 5.38
C ASP A 54 2.41 -17.61 3.99
N GLU A 55 1.90 -18.31 2.98
CA GLU A 55 2.37 -18.17 1.61
C GLU A 55 2.12 -16.76 1.07
N GLU A 56 0.94 -16.21 1.35
CA GLU A 56 0.60 -14.84 0.95
C GLU A 56 1.49 -13.81 1.65
N MET A 57 1.76 -13.99 2.94
CA MET A 57 2.65 -13.10 3.68
C MET A 57 4.08 -13.14 3.15
N VAL A 58 4.59 -14.35 2.85
CA VAL A 58 5.93 -14.51 2.29
C VAL A 58 6.04 -13.81 0.94
N ALA A 59 5.00 -13.95 0.11
CA ALA A 59 4.99 -13.34 -1.21
C ALA A 59 4.98 -11.81 -1.12
N LEU A 60 4.21 -11.24 -0.19
CA LEU A 60 4.21 -9.79 0.03
C LEU A 60 5.57 -9.32 0.56
N LEU A 61 6.13 -10.03 1.53
CA LEU A 61 7.44 -9.67 2.10
C LEU A 61 8.57 -9.79 1.07
N GLY A 62 8.37 -10.59 0.04
CA GLY A 62 9.32 -10.72 -1.07
C GLY A 62 9.34 -9.52 -2.00
N ARG A 63 8.34 -8.65 -1.94
CA ARG A 63 8.32 -7.43 -2.75
C ARG A 63 9.30 -6.41 -2.17
N LYS A 64 9.94 -5.67 -3.05
CA LYS A 64 10.91 -4.65 -2.63
C LYS A 64 10.23 -3.45 -1.97
N HIS A 65 9.10 -3.02 -2.52
CA HIS A 65 8.32 -1.87 -2.02
C HIS A 65 6.84 -2.20 -2.14
N ILE A 66 6.25 -2.79 -1.10
CA ILE A 66 4.87 -3.31 -1.15
C ILE A 66 3.88 -2.20 -1.51
N LEU A 67 3.90 -1.09 -0.79
CA LEU A 67 2.92 -0.02 -0.99
C LEU A 67 3.09 0.67 -2.34
N TYR A 68 4.30 1.01 -2.73
CA TYR A 68 4.57 1.70 -4.00
C TYR A 68 4.28 0.82 -5.21
N GLU A 69 4.52 -0.48 -5.12
CA GLU A 69 4.21 -1.39 -6.23
C GLU A 69 2.71 -1.48 -6.46
N LEU A 70 1.92 -1.55 -5.39
CA LEU A 70 0.46 -1.54 -5.49
C LEU A 70 -0.06 -0.18 -5.97
N TYR A 71 0.54 0.91 -5.53
CA TYR A 71 0.21 2.24 -6.03
C TYR A 71 0.45 2.34 -7.53
N GLY A 72 1.59 1.84 -8.01
CA GLY A 72 1.90 1.81 -9.44
C GLY A 72 0.87 1.06 -10.27
N LEU A 73 0.35 -0.05 -9.73
CA LEU A 73 -0.71 -0.81 -10.39
C LEU A 73 -2.02 -0.03 -10.41
N GLN A 74 -2.34 0.69 -9.34
CA GLN A 74 -3.53 1.54 -9.28
C GLN A 74 -3.49 2.65 -10.33
N LEU A 75 -2.31 3.23 -10.58
CA LEU A 75 -2.15 4.30 -11.57
C LEU A 75 -2.51 3.85 -12.99
N LYS A 76 -2.47 2.56 -13.26
CA LYS A 76 -2.83 1.99 -14.57
C LYS A 76 -4.34 1.80 -14.74
N LYS A 77 -5.12 2.00 -13.68
CA LYS A 77 -6.58 1.90 -13.72
C LYS A 77 -7.17 3.27 -14.05
N ASP A 78 -8.28 3.27 -14.80
CA ASP A 78 -8.93 4.51 -15.21
C ASP A 78 -9.72 5.17 -14.08
N ASP A 79 -10.28 4.36 -13.18
CA ASP A 79 -11.11 4.83 -12.08
C ASP A 79 -10.49 4.46 -10.74
N TYR A 80 -10.56 5.41 -9.80
CA TYR A 80 -10.15 5.16 -8.43
C TYR A 80 -11.35 5.29 -7.50
N ASN A 81 -11.64 4.22 -6.77
CA ASN A 81 -12.55 4.23 -5.63
C ASN A 81 -12.13 3.12 -4.67
N TYR A 82 -12.58 3.19 -3.43
CA TYR A 82 -12.14 2.25 -2.41
C TYR A 82 -12.46 0.78 -2.74
N PRO A 83 -13.67 0.42 -3.20
CA PRO A 83 -13.96 -0.97 -3.58
C PRO A 83 -13.04 -1.50 -4.70
N GLU A 84 -12.73 -0.69 -5.68
CA GLU A 84 -11.83 -1.08 -6.78
C GLU A 84 -10.41 -1.28 -6.26
N LEU A 85 -9.96 -0.41 -5.36
CA LEU A 85 -8.64 -0.53 -4.75
C LEU A 85 -8.55 -1.81 -3.91
N GLU A 86 -9.60 -2.12 -3.15
CA GLU A 86 -9.67 -3.36 -2.36
C GLU A 86 -9.60 -4.59 -3.26
N ASN A 87 -10.30 -4.57 -4.40
CA ASN A 87 -10.25 -5.64 -5.39
C ASN A 87 -8.84 -5.80 -5.97
N LEU A 88 -8.17 -4.70 -6.28
CA LEU A 88 -6.80 -4.72 -6.80
C LEU A 88 -5.85 -5.37 -5.80
N VAL A 89 -5.94 -5.00 -4.53
CA VAL A 89 -5.10 -5.58 -3.48
C VAL A 89 -5.37 -7.08 -3.36
N ASN A 90 -6.64 -7.48 -3.36
CA ASN A 90 -7.01 -8.89 -3.30
C ASN A 90 -6.47 -9.69 -4.48
N GLU A 91 -6.56 -9.15 -5.68
CA GLU A 91 -6.04 -9.79 -6.89
C GLU A 91 -4.53 -9.99 -6.80
N GLU A 92 -3.79 -8.98 -6.35
CA GLU A 92 -2.34 -9.07 -6.23
C GLU A 92 -1.91 -10.07 -5.17
N ILE A 93 -2.64 -10.18 -4.08
CA ILE A 93 -2.37 -11.18 -3.05
C ILE A 93 -2.58 -12.59 -3.61
N ARG A 94 -3.63 -12.80 -4.42
CA ARG A 94 -3.98 -14.11 -4.97
C ARG A 94 -3.03 -14.59 -6.07
N ILE A 95 -2.45 -13.70 -6.83
CA ILE A 95 -1.54 -14.04 -7.94
C ILE A 95 -0.21 -14.56 -7.39
N LEU A 96 0.07 -14.24 -6.17
CA LEU A 96 1.30 -14.67 -5.51
C LEU A 96 1.16 -16.11 -5.00
#